data_465f7dac4e81bb288d42c0487e1921e2
#
_entry.id   465f7dac4e81bb288d42c0487e1921e2
#
_cell.length_a   1.000
_cell.length_b   1.000
_cell.length_c   1.000
_cell.angle_alpha   90.00
_cell.angle_beta   90.00
_cell.angle_gamma   90.00
#
_symmetry.space_group_name_H-M   'P 1'
#
loop_
_entity.id
_entity.type
_entity.pdbx_description
1 polymer ?
#
loop_
_entity_poly.entity_id
_entity_poly.type
_entity_poly.pdbx_seq_one_letter_code
_entity_poly.pdbx_strand_id
1 'polypeptide(L)'
;MKKIFFSGAVLSLILMSCSSTKVATKADAGTYINTITAPELSKHLYIVAGDEMQGRNTGEPGQKKAGEYLINEYKKMGISFPPGATDFYQKVPSEFMKKGFAPKLNDSENIWAFIKGSEKPDEVLVISAHYDHVGMKNGEIYNGADDDGSGTVALLEIAQAFKEAEKKGHGPKRSILFLHVTGEEHGLHGSRYYSENPLFPLANTIADINIDMVGRRDTLHPGTNNYIYVIGSDRLSSELHTINE
;
A
#
# COMPACT_ATOMS: atom_id res chain seq x y z
N MET A 1 -53.71 68.49 -9.15
CA MET A 1 -52.40 67.83 -8.96
C MET A 1 -52.66 66.38 -8.62
N LYS A 2 -52.54 65.46 -9.58
CA LYS A 2 -52.76 64.02 -9.38
C LYS A 2 -51.42 63.36 -9.12
N LYS A 3 -51.24 62.75 -7.98
CA LYS A 3 -50.06 61.91 -7.64
C LYS A 3 -50.29 60.49 -8.15
N ILE A 4 -49.41 60.04 -9.04
CA ILE A 4 -49.38 58.63 -9.55
C ILE A 4 -48.42 57.85 -8.65
N PHE A 5 -48.91 56.84 -7.95
CA PHE A 5 -48.09 55.84 -7.22
C PHE A 5 -47.72 54.73 -8.18
N PHE A 6 -46.42 54.59 -8.45
CA PHE A 6 -45.86 53.40 -9.12
C PHE A 6 -45.56 52.29 -8.06
N SER A 7 -46.30 51.23 -8.12
CA SER A 7 -46.07 50.05 -7.28
C SER A 7 -45.13 49.14 -8.04
N GLY A 8 -43.86 49.07 -7.62
CA GLY A 8 -42.87 48.16 -8.18
C GLY A 8 -43.00 46.78 -7.54
N ALA A 9 -43.44 45.79 -8.33
CA ALA A 9 -43.42 44.38 -7.93
C ALA A 9 -41.99 43.83 -8.11
N VAL A 10 -41.32 43.52 -7.02
CA VAL A 10 -40.04 42.79 -7.01
C VAL A 10 -40.33 41.30 -7.15
N LEU A 11 -40.04 40.76 -8.34
CA LEU A 11 -40.13 39.33 -8.63
C LEU A 11 -38.86 38.62 -8.13
N SER A 12 -38.92 38.03 -6.95
CA SER A 12 -37.82 37.23 -6.39
C SER A 12 -37.76 35.87 -7.09
N LEU A 13 -36.79 35.68 -7.99
CA LEU A 13 -36.46 34.38 -8.54
C LEU A 13 -35.73 33.53 -7.47
N ILE A 14 -36.43 32.56 -6.91
CA ILE A 14 -35.86 31.52 -6.07
C ILE A 14 -35.24 30.51 -7.01
N LEU A 15 -33.93 30.54 -7.17
CA LEU A 15 -33.16 29.47 -7.80
C LEU A 15 -33.14 28.25 -6.86
N MET A 16 -34.05 27.30 -7.08
CA MET A 16 -33.95 25.96 -6.46
C MET A 16 -32.77 25.24 -7.07
N SER A 17 -31.63 25.30 -6.41
CA SER A 17 -30.48 24.40 -6.68
C SER A 17 -30.89 22.97 -6.29
N CYS A 18 -31.28 22.16 -7.26
CA CYS A 18 -31.39 20.72 -7.06
C CYS A 18 -30.01 20.13 -6.85
N SER A 19 -29.55 20.10 -5.61
CA SER A 19 -28.46 19.25 -5.17
C SER A 19 -28.94 17.79 -5.28
N SER A 20 -28.66 17.15 -6.41
CA SER A 20 -28.84 15.69 -6.51
C SER A 20 -27.82 15.02 -5.60
N THR A 21 -28.19 14.71 -4.39
CA THR A 21 -27.49 13.75 -3.56
C THR A 21 -27.48 12.41 -4.30
N LYS A 22 -26.35 12.11 -4.99
CA LYS A 22 -26.10 10.74 -5.46
C LYS A 22 -26.10 9.86 -4.21
N VAL A 23 -27.17 9.10 -4.03
CA VAL A 23 -27.16 7.99 -3.08
C VAL A 23 -26.05 7.07 -3.54
N ALA A 24 -24.94 7.05 -2.80
CA ALA A 24 -23.86 6.12 -3.06
C ALA A 24 -24.45 4.70 -2.91
N THR A 25 -24.62 4.00 -4.02
CA THR A 25 -24.93 2.58 -3.98
C THR A 25 -23.80 1.92 -3.23
N LYS A 26 -24.16 1.07 -2.23
CA LYS A 26 -23.15 0.30 -1.47
C LYS A 26 -22.31 -0.45 -2.48
N ALA A 27 -21.01 -0.07 -2.59
CA ALA A 27 -20.11 -0.74 -3.52
C ALA A 27 -20.00 -2.21 -3.10
N ASP A 28 -20.16 -3.09 -4.07
CA ASP A 28 -19.80 -4.49 -3.87
C ASP A 28 -18.26 -4.57 -3.95
N ALA A 29 -17.63 -4.92 -2.82
CA ALA A 29 -16.19 -5.09 -2.72
C ALA A 29 -15.68 -6.12 -3.75
N GLY A 30 -16.49 -7.14 -4.08
CA GLY A 30 -16.19 -8.13 -5.11
C GLY A 30 -15.88 -7.50 -6.47
N THR A 31 -16.50 -6.38 -6.80
CA THR A 31 -16.22 -5.65 -8.06
C THR A 31 -14.75 -5.23 -8.17
N TYR A 32 -14.11 -4.83 -7.07
CA TYR A 32 -12.73 -4.36 -7.05
C TYR A 32 -11.74 -5.47 -6.75
N ILE A 33 -12.10 -6.43 -5.92
CA ILE A 33 -11.28 -7.64 -5.67
C ILE A 33 -11.03 -8.39 -6.98
N ASN A 34 -12.03 -8.51 -7.83
CA ASN A 34 -11.93 -9.18 -9.12
C ASN A 34 -11.07 -8.43 -10.16
N THR A 35 -10.59 -7.22 -9.87
CA THR A 35 -9.58 -6.56 -10.72
C THR A 35 -8.18 -7.08 -10.45
N ILE A 36 -7.93 -7.71 -9.31
CA ILE A 36 -6.67 -8.37 -8.99
C ILE A 36 -6.63 -9.71 -9.72
N THR A 37 -5.77 -9.82 -10.72
CA THR A 37 -5.74 -11.00 -11.60
C THR A 37 -4.39 -11.68 -11.60
N ALA A 38 -4.38 -13.01 -11.78
CA ALA A 38 -3.15 -13.77 -11.90
C ALA A 38 -2.23 -13.29 -13.05
N PRO A 39 -2.73 -12.90 -14.24
CA PRO A 39 -1.88 -12.32 -15.27
C PRO A 39 -1.18 -11.02 -14.89
N GLU A 40 -1.85 -10.11 -14.16
CA GLU A 40 -1.26 -8.84 -13.71
C GLU A 40 -0.24 -9.08 -12.61
N LEU A 41 -0.57 -9.88 -11.58
CA LEU A 41 0.38 -10.30 -10.56
C LEU A 41 1.62 -10.95 -11.19
N SER A 42 1.42 -11.87 -12.15
CA SER A 42 2.51 -12.54 -12.86
C SER A 42 3.40 -11.56 -13.61
N LYS A 43 2.82 -10.59 -14.33
CA LYS A 43 3.57 -9.56 -15.05
C LYS A 43 4.49 -8.77 -14.12
N HIS A 44 3.97 -8.32 -12.98
CA HIS A 44 4.77 -7.59 -11.99
C HIS A 44 5.83 -8.49 -11.33
N LEU A 45 5.48 -9.73 -11.01
CA LEU A 45 6.38 -10.67 -10.35
C LEU A 45 7.58 -11.03 -11.23
N TYR A 46 7.37 -11.29 -12.53
CA TYR A 46 8.47 -11.56 -13.47
C TYR A 46 9.45 -10.38 -13.63
N ILE A 47 9.00 -9.17 -13.35
CA ILE A 47 9.88 -7.98 -13.34
C ILE A 47 10.60 -7.90 -11.99
N VAL A 48 9.86 -7.88 -10.87
CA VAL A 48 10.43 -7.70 -9.54
C VAL A 48 11.38 -8.84 -9.16
N ALA A 49 11.06 -10.07 -9.53
CA ALA A 49 11.91 -11.24 -9.31
C ALA A 49 12.77 -11.61 -10.53
N GLY A 50 12.91 -10.72 -11.51
CA GLY A 50 13.78 -10.92 -12.68
C GLY A 50 15.25 -10.73 -12.34
N ASP A 51 16.13 -11.33 -13.13
CA ASP A 51 17.59 -11.27 -12.96
C ASP A 51 18.13 -9.83 -12.99
N GLU A 52 17.47 -8.93 -13.71
CA GLU A 52 17.76 -7.49 -13.74
C GLU A 52 17.76 -6.83 -12.35
N MET A 53 16.98 -7.39 -11.42
CA MET A 53 16.86 -6.91 -10.04
C MET A 53 17.90 -7.54 -9.10
N GLN A 54 18.76 -8.45 -9.62
CA GLN A 54 19.93 -9.00 -8.91
C GLN A 54 19.59 -9.54 -7.50
N GLY A 55 18.38 -10.09 -7.31
CA GLY A 55 17.93 -10.60 -6.03
C GLY A 55 17.72 -9.51 -4.96
N ARG A 56 17.61 -8.24 -5.33
CA ARG A 56 17.15 -7.09 -4.50
C ARG A 56 17.82 -6.95 -3.13
N ASN A 57 19.11 -7.30 -2.99
CA ASN A 57 19.77 -7.18 -1.68
C ASN A 57 19.71 -5.74 -1.16
N THR A 58 19.48 -5.63 0.16
CA THR A 58 19.26 -4.36 0.86
C THR A 58 20.32 -3.31 0.57
N GLY A 59 19.89 -2.16 0.03
CA GLY A 59 20.76 -1.02 -0.34
C GLY A 59 21.58 -1.22 -1.61
N GLU A 60 21.48 -2.36 -2.29
CA GLU A 60 22.21 -2.66 -3.52
C GLU A 60 21.46 -2.18 -4.79
N PRO A 61 22.16 -2.06 -5.94
CA PRO A 61 21.55 -1.54 -7.16
C PRO A 61 20.29 -2.26 -7.62
N GLY A 62 20.21 -3.58 -7.41
CA GLY A 62 19.03 -4.36 -7.77
C GLY A 62 17.79 -3.96 -6.98
N GLN A 63 17.93 -3.73 -5.68
CA GLN A 63 16.84 -3.22 -4.85
C GLN A 63 16.43 -1.80 -5.28
N LYS A 64 17.38 -0.92 -5.61
CA LYS A 64 17.08 0.43 -6.09
C LYS A 64 16.24 0.41 -7.37
N LYS A 65 16.58 -0.46 -8.33
CA LYS A 65 15.79 -0.67 -9.55
C LYS A 65 14.39 -1.17 -9.25
N ALA A 66 14.24 -2.13 -8.33
CA ALA A 66 12.94 -2.61 -7.91
C ALA A 66 12.10 -1.48 -7.29
N GLY A 67 12.71 -0.66 -6.44
CA GLY A 67 12.05 0.51 -5.86
C GLY A 67 11.60 1.52 -6.90
N GLU A 68 12.43 1.84 -7.89
CA GLU A 68 12.05 2.72 -9.00
C GLU A 68 10.89 2.14 -9.82
N TYR A 69 10.89 0.83 -10.03
CA TYR A 69 9.78 0.14 -10.70
C TYR A 69 8.47 0.32 -9.93
N LEU A 70 8.46 0.02 -8.62
CA LEU A 70 7.28 0.16 -7.76
C LEU A 70 6.73 1.60 -7.79
N ILE A 71 7.61 2.59 -7.65
CA ILE A 71 7.23 4.00 -7.69
C ILE A 71 6.61 4.38 -9.04
N ASN A 72 7.18 3.86 -10.13
CA ASN A 72 6.63 4.13 -11.47
C ASN A 72 5.24 3.52 -11.65
N GLU A 73 4.98 2.33 -11.10
CA GLU A 73 3.64 1.74 -11.13
C GLU A 73 2.65 2.56 -10.30
N TYR A 74 3.00 3.00 -9.09
CA TYR A 74 2.16 3.91 -8.30
C TYR A 74 1.83 5.21 -9.05
N LYS A 75 2.84 5.82 -9.70
CA LYS A 75 2.62 7.02 -10.53
C LYS A 75 1.67 6.78 -11.70
N LYS A 76 1.80 5.64 -12.40
CA LYS A 76 0.88 5.25 -13.49
C LYS A 76 -0.57 5.10 -13.01
N MET A 77 -0.76 4.55 -11.82
CA MET A 77 -2.08 4.45 -11.17
C MET A 77 -2.65 5.81 -10.76
N GLY A 78 -1.81 6.85 -10.66
CA GLY A 78 -2.15 8.15 -10.10
C GLY A 78 -2.22 8.13 -8.57
N ILE A 79 -1.44 7.25 -7.92
CA ILE A 79 -1.24 7.22 -6.48
C ILE A 79 0.03 8.01 -6.16
N SER A 80 -0.04 8.92 -5.19
CA SER A 80 1.07 9.76 -4.76
C SER A 80 1.71 9.23 -3.48
N PHE A 81 2.83 9.82 -3.11
CA PHE A 81 3.39 9.67 -1.79
C PHE A 81 2.50 10.37 -0.73
N PRO A 82 2.62 9.99 0.55
CA PRO A 82 1.77 10.51 1.61
C PRO A 82 2.01 12.01 1.90
N PRO A 83 0.99 12.74 2.38
CA PRO A 83 1.15 14.13 2.79
C PRO A 83 2.17 14.24 3.94
N GLY A 84 3.03 15.24 3.87
CA GLY A 84 4.14 15.43 4.80
C GLY A 84 5.47 14.82 4.33
N ALA A 85 5.44 13.89 3.38
CA ALA A 85 6.63 13.42 2.70
C ALA A 85 6.99 14.34 1.51
N THR A 86 8.24 14.29 1.06
CA THR A 86 8.73 15.06 -0.10
C THR A 86 8.77 14.23 -1.38
N ASP A 87 8.81 12.90 -1.23
CA ASP A 87 8.87 11.93 -2.31
C ASP A 87 8.37 10.55 -1.84
N PHE A 88 8.53 9.52 -2.67
CA PHE A 88 8.11 8.15 -2.37
C PHE A 88 9.05 7.39 -1.42
N TYR A 89 10.09 8.03 -0.87
CA TYR A 89 11.13 7.36 -0.10
C TYR A 89 11.13 7.80 1.36
N GLN A 90 11.13 6.81 2.26
CA GLN A 90 11.62 6.99 3.62
C GLN A 90 13.05 6.46 3.69
N LYS A 91 14.03 7.34 3.79
CA LYS A 91 15.45 6.96 3.86
C LYS A 91 15.76 6.20 5.16
N VAL A 92 16.36 5.03 5.02
CA VAL A 92 16.82 4.17 6.11
C VAL A 92 18.35 4.15 6.09
N PRO A 93 19.00 4.92 6.96
CA PRO A 93 20.46 5.01 6.97
C PRO A 93 21.12 3.67 7.33
N SER A 94 22.24 3.36 6.68
CA SER A 94 23.04 2.18 7.01
C SER A 94 23.49 2.16 8.47
N GLU A 95 23.69 3.32 9.08
CA GLU A 95 24.01 3.44 10.53
C GLU A 95 22.89 2.86 11.41
N PHE A 96 21.63 3.03 11.05
CA PHE A 96 20.50 2.44 11.74
C PHE A 96 20.49 0.91 11.62
N MET A 97 20.94 0.40 10.48
CA MET A 97 20.96 -1.03 10.16
C MET A 97 22.20 -1.77 10.70
N LYS A 98 23.20 -1.07 11.23
CA LYS A 98 24.47 -1.64 11.74
C LYS A 98 24.37 -2.33 13.09
N LYS A 99 23.22 -2.74 13.58
CA LYS A 99 23.09 -3.39 14.90
C LYS A 99 23.53 -4.86 14.83
N GLY A 100 24.55 -5.21 15.63
CA GLY A 100 25.04 -6.58 15.81
C GLY A 100 26.13 -7.01 14.81
N PHE A 101 26.22 -8.31 14.55
CA PHE A 101 27.18 -8.92 13.62
C PHE A 101 26.66 -8.95 12.16
N ALA A 102 25.62 -8.18 11.84
CA ALA A 102 25.07 -8.10 10.50
C ALA A 102 26.14 -7.59 9.50
N PRO A 103 26.10 -8.06 8.26
CA PRO A 103 26.97 -7.54 7.21
C PRO A 103 26.78 -6.02 7.06
N LYS A 104 27.82 -5.33 6.61
CA LYS A 104 27.75 -3.88 6.37
C LYS A 104 26.77 -3.65 5.20
N LEU A 105 25.59 -3.14 5.51
CA LEU A 105 24.59 -2.75 4.51
C LEU A 105 24.86 -1.32 4.02
N ASN A 106 24.44 -1.02 2.81
CA ASN A 106 24.39 0.34 2.28
C ASN A 106 23.13 1.05 2.74
N ASP A 107 23.09 2.39 2.60
CA ASP A 107 21.87 3.16 2.80
C ASP A 107 20.74 2.61 1.91
N SER A 108 19.58 2.47 2.48
CA SER A 108 18.40 1.97 1.80
C SER A 108 17.18 2.87 2.05
N GLU A 109 16.02 2.45 1.59
CA GLU A 109 14.78 3.18 1.79
C GLU A 109 13.56 2.24 1.88
N ASN A 110 12.60 2.61 2.69
CA ASN A 110 11.23 2.15 2.52
C ASN A 110 10.59 2.95 1.39
N ILE A 111 9.63 2.34 0.70
CA ILE A 111 8.83 3.01 -0.33
C ILE A 111 7.41 3.09 0.17
N TRP A 112 6.82 4.26 0.05
CA TRP A 112 5.45 4.49 0.47
C TRP A 112 4.58 5.11 -0.63
N ALA A 113 3.32 4.72 -0.63
CA ALA A 113 2.28 5.32 -1.44
C ALA A 113 1.01 5.48 -0.59
N PHE A 114 0.11 6.39 -0.97
CA PHE A 114 -0.97 6.79 -0.08
C PHE A 114 -2.27 7.06 -0.82
N ILE A 115 -3.37 6.54 -0.25
CA ILE A 115 -4.73 6.90 -0.64
C ILE A 115 -5.42 7.50 0.57
N LYS A 116 -5.91 8.74 0.42
CA LYS A 116 -6.58 9.45 1.50
C LYS A 116 -7.98 8.91 1.75
N GLY A 117 -8.32 8.73 3.00
CA GLY A 117 -9.66 8.34 3.44
C GLY A 117 -10.71 9.42 3.21
N SER A 118 -11.92 9.00 2.85
CA SER A 118 -13.04 9.90 2.54
C SER A 118 -13.83 10.37 3.78
N GLU A 119 -13.85 9.57 4.86
CA GLU A 119 -14.63 9.86 6.06
C GLU A 119 -13.74 10.07 7.30
N LYS A 120 -12.66 9.30 7.42
CA LYS A 120 -11.74 9.30 8.56
C LYS A 120 -10.29 9.38 8.08
N PRO A 121 -9.90 10.50 7.47
CA PRO A 121 -8.58 10.63 6.82
C PRO A 121 -7.40 10.57 7.80
N ASP A 122 -7.63 10.84 9.08
CA ASP A 122 -6.59 10.79 10.11
C ASP A 122 -6.37 9.39 10.71
N GLU A 123 -7.31 8.45 10.48
CA GLU A 123 -7.12 7.04 10.82
C GLU A 123 -6.41 6.34 9.65
N VAL A 124 -5.25 5.74 9.90
CA VAL A 124 -4.39 5.14 8.87
C VAL A 124 -4.32 3.64 9.03
N LEU A 125 -4.71 2.91 7.98
CA LEU A 125 -4.39 1.49 7.82
C LEU A 125 -3.07 1.40 7.06
N VAL A 126 -2.10 0.68 7.60
CA VAL A 126 -0.88 0.32 6.89
C VAL A 126 -1.10 -1.04 6.24
N ILE A 127 -0.69 -1.19 5.00
CA ILE A 127 -0.54 -2.49 4.34
C ILE A 127 0.91 -2.56 3.91
N SER A 128 1.62 -3.59 4.37
CA SER A 128 3.07 -3.69 4.16
C SER A 128 3.50 -5.00 3.51
N ALA A 129 4.66 -4.98 2.87
CA ALA A 129 5.38 -6.11 2.32
C ALA A 129 6.85 -5.73 2.25
N HIS A 130 7.79 -6.69 2.35
CA HIS A 130 9.18 -6.33 2.09
C HIS A 130 9.54 -6.50 0.61
N TYR A 131 10.42 -5.64 0.10
CA TYR A 131 10.79 -5.68 -1.30
C TYR A 131 12.27 -6.00 -1.53
N ASP A 132 13.07 -6.09 -0.46
CA ASP A 132 14.41 -6.64 -0.51
C ASP A 132 14.40 -8.17 -0.50
N HIS A 133 15.53 -8.78 -0.86
CA HIS A 133 15.80 -10.19 -0.71
C HIS A 133 17.32 -10.40 -0.56
N VAL A 134 17.79 -11.64 -0.57
CA VAL A 134 19.18 -11.99 -0.20
C VAL A 134 20.23 -11.72 -1.28
N GLY A 135 19.84 -11.26 -2.46
CA GLY A 135 20.79 -10.81 -3.50
C GLY A 135 21.47 -11.92 -4.27
N MET A 136 22.76 -11.74 -4.50
CA MET A 136 23.60 -12.68 -5.24
C MET A 136 24.60 -13.37 -4.31
N LYS A 137 24.73 -14.70 -4.43
CA LYS A 137 25.73 -15.47 -3.69
C LYS A 137 26.45 -16.43 -4.64
N ASN A 138 27.80 -16.42 -4.62
CA ASN A 138 28.64 -17.30 -5.46
C ASN A 138 28.32 -17.23 -6.97
N GLY A 139 27.91 -16.07 -7.46
CA GLY A 139 27.53 -15.87 -8.87
C GLY A 139 26.12 -16.30 -9.23
N GLU A 140 25.35 -16.80 -8.30
CA GLU A 140 23.93 -17.14 -8.47
C GLU A 140 23.04 -16.03 -7.94
N ILE A 141 21.96 -15.74 -8.67
CA ILE A 141 20.95 -14.75 -8.29
C ILE A 141 19.84 -15.47 -7.52
N TYR A 142 19.57 -14.99 -6.31
CA TYR A 142 18.43 -15.42 -5.52
C TYR A 142 17.27 -14.47 -5.82
N ASN A 143 16.40 -14.86 -6.74
CA ASN A 143 15.39 -13.96 -7.30
C ASN A 143 14.28 -13.58 -6.30
N GLY A 144 14.02 -14.40 -5.24
CA GLY A 144 13.04 -14.07 -4.22
C GLY A 144 11.63 -13.85 -4.79
N ALA A 145 11.13 -14.79 -5.59
CA ALA A 145 9.81 -14.61 -6.22
C ALA A 145 8.68 -14.77 -5.22
N ASP A 146 8.80 -15.73 -4.29
CA ASP A 146 7.83 -15.94 -3.22
C ASP A 146 8.17 -15.03 -2.04
N ASP A 147 9.39 -15.05 -1.58
CA ASP A 147 9.97 -14.29 -0.48
C ASP A 147 10.75 -13.06 -1.00
N ASP A 148 10.28 -11.80 -0.94
CA ASP A 148 8.85 -11.50 -0.85
C ASP A 148 8.39 -10.72 -2.10
N GLY A 149 8.78 -11.25 -3.26
CA GLY A 149 8.23 -10.73 -4.52
C GLY A 149 6.72 -10.85 -4.57
N SER A 150 6.16 -11.95 -4.01
CA SER A 150 4.72 -12.23 -4.03
C SER A 150 3.93 -11.21 -3.20
N GLY A 151 4.35 -10.90 -1.98
CA GLY A 151 3.72 -9.86 -1.16
C GLY A 151 3.92 -8.46 -1.75
N THR A 152 5.13 -8.17 -2.24
CA THR A 152 5.44 -6.90 -2.90
C THR A 152 4.49 -6.63 -4.09
N VAL A 153 4.22 -7.60 -4.96
CA VAL A 153 3.31 -7.36 -6.11
C VAL A 153 1.85 -7.43 -5.69
N ALA A 154 1.50 -8.24 -4.69
CA ALA A 154 0.15 -8.22 -4.12
C ALA A 154 -0.21 -6.82 -3.58
N LEU A 155 0.74 -6.16 -2.92
CA LEU A 155 0.55 -4.79 -2.42
C LEU A 155 0.28 -3.78 -3.54
N LEU A 156 0.96 -3.90 -4.70
CA LEU A 156 0.67 -3.08 -5.89
C LEU A 156 -0.75 -3.28 -6.41
N GLU A 157 -1.17 -4.53 -6.57
CA GLU A 157 -2.49 -4.87 -7.11
C GLU A 157 -3.62 -4.45 -6.15
N ILE A 158 -3.40 -4.60 -4.84
CA ILE A 158 -4.33 -4.09 -3.82
C ILE A 158 -4.46 -2.57 -3.93
N ALA A 159 -3.35 -1.87 -4.10
CA ALA A 159 -3.36 -0.41 -4.27
C ALA A 159 -4.12 0.01 -5.55
N GLN A 160 -3.94 -0.73 -6.65
CA GLN A 160 -4.70 -0.53 -7.88
C GLN A 160 -6.20 -0.69 -7.66
N ALA A 161 -6.62 -1.77 -6.98
CA ALA A 161 -8.03 -2.03 -6.70
C ALA A 161 -8.66 -0.90 -5.86
N PHE A 162 -7.97 -0.42 -4.83
CA PHE A 162 -8.43 0.74 -4.05
C PHE A 162 -8.47 2.03 -4.86
N LYS A 163 -7.50 2.24 -5.75
CA LYS A 163 -7.48 3.42 -6.62
C LYS A 163 -8.61 3.41 -7.64
N GLU A 164 -8.94 2.26 -8.21
CA GLU A 164 -10.09 2.10 -9.09
C GLU A 164 -11.42 2.34 -8.34
N ALA A 165 -11.52 1.87 -7.09
CA ALA A 165 -12.65 2.18 -6.23
C ALA A 165 -12.76 3.69 -5.97
N GLU A 166 -11.66 4.36 -5.64
CA GLU A 166 -11.61 5.80 -5.40
C GLU A 166 -12.09 6.59 -6.64
N LYS A 167 -11.60 6.28 -7.83
CA LYS A 167 -12.00 6.92 -9.09
C LYS A 167 -13.52 6.83 -9.36
N LYS A 168 -14.16 5.78 -8.84
CA LYS A 168 -15.62 5.56 -8.97
C LYS A 168 -16.42 6.13 -7.80
N GLY A 169 -15.78 6.82 -6.86
CA GLY A 169 -16.42 7.38 -5.67
C GLY A 169 -16.67 6.37 -4.54
N HIS A 170 -16.03 5.20 -4.59
CA HIS A 170 -16.11 4.12 -3.61
C HIS A 170 -14.76 3.92 -2.89
N GLY A 171 -13.95 4.96 -2.80
CA GLY A 171 -12.67 4.94 -2.12
C GLY A 171 -12.75 4.55 -0.63
N PRO A 172 -11.61 4.28 -0.01
CA PRO A 172 -11.58 3.85 1.39
C PRO A 172 -12.09 4.95 2.32
N LYS A 173 -12.75 4.57 3.40
CA LYS A 173 -13.22 5.50 4.42
C LYS A 173 -12.08 6.05 5.28
N ARG A 174 -11.10 5.20 5.59
CA ARG A 174 -9.85 5.52 6.27
C ARG A 174 -8.72 5.65 5.27
N SER A 175 -7.69 6.39 5.62
CA SER A 175 -6.50 6.47 4.79
C SER A 175 -5.76 5.12 4.75
N ILE A 176 -5.13 4.84 3.62
CA ILE A 176 -4.30 3.65 3.45
C ILE A 176 -2.88 4.08 3.10
N LEU A 177 -1.92 3.59 3.86
CA LEU A 177 -0.50 3.68 3.56
C LEU A 177 -0.02 2.31 3.03
N PHE A 178 0.40 2.27 1.78
CA PHE A 178 1.08 1.13 1.18
C PHE A 178 2.57 1.29 1.46
N LEU A 179 3.17 0.34 2.17
CA LEU A 179 4.53 0.47 2.69
C LEU A 179 5.38 -0.74 2.29
N HIS A 180 6.25 -0.57 1.28
CA HIS A 180 7.26 -1.56 0.98
C HIS A 180 8.47 -1.33 1.87
N VAL A 181 8.76 -2.26 2.75
CA VAL A 181 9.86 -2.13 3.71
C VAL A 181 11.16 -2.74 3.18
N THR A 182 12.27 -2.18 3.62
CA THR A 182 13.62 -2.64 3.28
C THR A 182 14.29 -3.37 4.44
N GLY A 183 15.30 -4.20 4.13
CA GLY A 183 16.14 -4.80 5.15
C GLY A 183 15.44 -5.80 6.05
N GLU A 184 14.42 -6.45 5.55
CA GLU A 184 13.71 -7.52 6.24
C GLU A 184 14.65 -8.67 6.51
N GLU A 185 15.31 -9.18 5.46
CA GLU A 185 16.25 -10.32 5.43
C GLU A 185 17.47 -10.15 6.34
N HIS A 186 17.71 -8.94 6.77
CA HIS A 186 18.82 -8.57 7.67
C HIS A 186 18.36 -8.20 9.08
N GLY A 187 17.09 -8.37 9.42
CA GLY A 187 16.54 -8.17 10.75
C GLY A 187 15.50 -7.05 10.86
N LEU A 188 14.53 -7.02 9.95
CA LEU A 188 13.35 -6.15 9.99
C LEU A 188 13.69 -4.65 10.07
N HIS A 189 14.76 -4.23 9.39
CA HIS A 189 15.28 -2.88 9.58
C HIS A 189 14.32 -1.78 9.12
N GLY A 190 13.66 -1.98 7.99
CA GLY A 190 12.76 -0.97 7.42
C GLY A 190 11.48 -0.78 8.22
N SER A 191 10.83 -1.87 8.62
CA SER A 191 9.62 -1.81 9.45
C SER A 191 9.92 -1.24 10.83
N ARG A 192 11.06 -1.63 11.43
CA ARG A 192 11.52 -1.02 12.69
C ARG A 192 11.81 0.47 12.52
N TYR A 193 12.48 0.88 11.43
CA TYR A 193 12.76 2.29 11.18
C TYR A 193 11.47 3.09 11.05
N TYR A 194 10.47 2.56 10.33
CA TYR A 194 9.17 3.21 10.23
C TYR A 194 8.48 3.33 11.60
N SER A 195 8.50 2.29 12.42
CA SER A 195 7.88 2.33 13.75
C SER A 195 8.56 3.31 14.71
N GLU A 196 9.88 3.51 14.59
CA GLU A 196 10.64 4.49 15.39
C GLU A 196 10.58 5.91 14.79
N ASN A 197 10.31 6.06 13.49
CA ASN A 197 10.24 7.32 12.76
C ASN A 197 8.98 7.38 11.86
N PRO A 198 7.79 7.23 12.41
CA PRO A 198 6.57 7.14 11.63
C PRO A 198 6.21 8.50 11.02
N LEU A 199 5.70 8.49 9.77
CA LEU A 199 5.19 9.69 9.14
C LEU A 199 3.87 10.15 9.76
N PHE A 200 3.02 9.21 10.11
CA PHE A 200 1.77 9.45 10.84
C PHE A 200 1.93 9.02 12.29
N PRO A 201 1.35 9.73 13.28
CA PRO A 201 1.40 9.29 14.67
C PRO A 201 0.93 7.84 14.80
N LEU A 202 1.67 7.00 15.52
CA LEU A 202 1.28 5.59 15.71
C LEU A 202 -0.10 5.45 16.38
N ALA A 203 -0.50 6.41 17.20
CA ALA A 203 -1.84 6.46 17.79
C ALA A 203 -2.97 6.56 16.74
N ASN A 204 -2.65 7.01 15.54
CA ASN A 204 -3.58 7.12 14.41
C ASN A 204 -3.51 5.91 13.48
N THR A 205 -2.51 5.04 13.66
CA THR A 205 -2.38 3.80 12.89
C THR A 205 -3.25 2.74 13.54
N ILE A 206 -4.30 2.32 12.83
CA ILE A 206 -5.31 1.39 13.37
C ILE A 206 -4.87 -0.08 13.28
N ALA A 207 -4.10 -0.43 12.26
CA ALA A 207 -3.50 -1.74 12.07
C ALA A 207 -2.40 -1.66 11.03
N ASP A 208 -1.52 -2.67 11.02
CA ASP A 208 -0.65 -3.02 9.89
C ASP A 208 -1.00 -4.44 9.45
N ILE A 209 -1.26 -4.59 8.15
CA ILE A 209 -1.48 -5.88 7.50
C ILE A 209 -0.23 -6.16 6.67
N ASN A 210 0.68 -6.97 7.23
CA ASN A 210 1.87 -7.40 6.50
C ASN A 210 1.54 -8.60 5.61
N ILE A 211 2.00 -8.57 4.37
CA ILE A 211 1.83 -9.63 3.38
C ILE A 211 3.21 -10.18 3.05
N ASP A 212 3.38 -11.48 3.26
CA ASP A 212 4.66 -12.15 3.09
C ASP A 212 4.46 -13.58 2.62
N MET A 213 5.21 -14.01 1.61
CA MET A 213 5.22 -15.38 1.06
C MET A 213 3.82 -15.93 0.71
N VAL A 214 3.05 -15.18 -0.07
CA VAL A 214 1.69 -15.59 -0.49
C VAL A 214 1.64 -16.25 -1.88
N GLY A 215 2.79 -16.48 -2.49
CA GLY A 215 2.92 -17.01 -3.85
C GLY A 215 2.93 -18.54 -3.95
N ARG A 216 2.99 -19.28 -2.83
CA ARG A 216 3.08 -20.74 -2.82
C ARG A 216 2.10 -21.41 -1.87
N ARG A 217 1.83 -22.68 -2.17
CA ARG A 217 1.11 -23.58 -1.26
C ARG A 217 2.10 -24.45 -0.49
N ASP A 218 1.75 -24.81 0.71
CA ASP A 218 2.45 -25.83 1.46
C ASP A 218 1.90 -27.25 1.19
N THR A 219 2.52 -28.24 1.82
CA THR A 219 2.11 -29.64 1.73
C THR A 219 1.02 -30.03 2.74
N LEU A 220 0.66 -29.14 3.66
CA LEU A 220 -0.31 -29.41 4.73
C LEU A 220 -1.75 -29.27 4.25
N HIS A 221 -1.96 -28.55 3.14
CA HIS A 221 -3.28 -28.30 2.54
C HIS A 221 -3.37 -28.88 1.10
N PRO A 222 -3.19 -30.21 0.92
CA PRO A 222 -3.27 -30.81 -0.39
C PRO A 222 -4.70 -30.68 -0.94
N GLY A 223 -4.81 -30.22 -2.19
CA GLY A 223 -6.10 -30.15 -2.89
C GLY A 223 -6.85 -28.83 -2.77
N THR A 224 -6.36 -27.85 -2.03
CA THR A 224 -6.91 -26.49 -2.02
C THR A 224 -5.85 -25.43 -2.32
N ASN A 225 -6.27 -24.38 -3.02
CA ASN A 225 -5.45 -23.19 -3.30
C ASN A 225 -5.99 -21.96 -2.57
N ASN A 226 -7.09 -22.12 -1.85
CA ASN A 226 -7.85 -21.01 -1.29
C ASN A 226 -7.63 -20.93 0.22
N TYR A 227 -6.40 -20.69 0.63
CA TYR A 227 -6.07 -20.42 2.03
C TYR A 227 -4.90 -19.45 2.13
N ILE A 228 -4.84 -18.76 3.24
CA ILE A 228 -3.69 -18.01 3.73
C ILE A 228 -3.50 -18.33 5.20
N TYR A 229 -2.29 -18.13 5.71
CA TYR A 229 -2.06 -18.13 7.15
C TYR A 229 -2.20 -16.70 7.67
N VAL A 230 -3.05 -16.52 8.68
CA VAL A 230 -3.15 -15.26 9.42
C VAL A 230 -2.35 -15.40 10.71
N ILE A 231 -1.26 -14.66 10.82
CA ILE A 231 -0.32 -14.78 11.94
C ILE A 231 -0.50 -13.61 12.90
N GLY A 232 -0.76 -13.90 14.17
CA GLY A 232 -0.73 -12.94 15.26
C GLY A 232 -1.97 -12.08 15.45
N SER A 233 -3.03 -12.23 14.66
CA SER A 233 -4.26 -11.46 14.83
C SER A 233 -4.90 -11.67 16.22
N ASP A 234 -4.88 -12.92 16.71
CA ASP A 234 -5.38 -13.31 18.03
C ASP A 234 -4.59 -12.71 19.20
N ARG A 235 -3.34 -12.33 18.96
CA ARG A 235 -2.44 -11.76 19.98
C ARG A 235 -2.52 -10.25 20.07
N LEU A 236 -2.92 -9.58 18.98
CA LEU A 236 -2.91 -8.13 18.86
C LEU A 236 -4.27 -7.52 19.22
N SER A 237 -5.36 -8.11 18.74
CA SER A 237 -6.70 -7.59 18.93
C SER A 237 -7.74 -8.69 18.70
N SER A 238 -8.63 -8.90 19.65
CA SER A 238 -9.76 -9.83 19.50
C SER A 238 -10.73 -9.39 18.40
N GLU A 239 -10.89 -8.08 18.19
CA GLU A 239 -11.72 -7.52 17.12
C GLU A 239 -11.09 -7.81 15.75
N LEU A 240 -9.78 -7.58 15.59
CA LEU A 240 -9.08 -7.89 14.34
C LEU A 240 -9.12 -9.39 14.02
N HIS A 241 -8.97 -10.23 15.03
CA HIS A 241 -9.10 -11.69 14.88
C HIS A 241 -10.49 -12.07 14.34
N THR A 242 -11.55 -11.57 14.95
CA THR A 242 -12.93 -11.82 14.49
C THR A 242 -13.20 -11.32 13.07
N ILE A 243 -12.54 -10.24 12.64
CA ILE A 243 -12.67 -9.74 11.26
C ILE A 243 -11.98 -10.69 10.26
N ASN A 244 -10.90 -11.35 10.67
CA ASN A 244 -10.10 -12.22 9.82
C ASN A 244 -10.64 -13.66 9.73
N GLU A 245 -11.48 -14.10 10.66
CA GLU A 245 -12.20 -15.39 10.63
C GLU A 245 -13.45 -15.34 9.73
#